data_be8cd0773ee9f7c3b7ec695e8490bab2
#
_entry.id   be8cd0773ee9f7c3b7ec695e8490bab2
#
_cell.length_a   1.000
_cell.length_b   1.000
_cell.length_c   1.000
_cell.angle_alpha   90.00
_cell.angle_beta   90.00
_cell.angle_gamma   90.00
#
_symmetry.space_group_name_H-M   'P 1'
#
loop_
_entity.id
_entity.type
_entity.pdbx_description
1 polymer ?
#
loop_
_entity_poly.entity_id
_entity_poly.type
_entity_poly.pdbx_seq_one_letter_code
_entity_poly.pdbx_strand_id
1 'polypeptide(L)'
;MTQKSTQTVRFNERTYTLDSFGFLNPSPQWDENFANGMANQLGIYEGLSESHWDFIRYLRKKFLEENTVPAVVYACADNNLRLSELRRLFPTGYHRGACKIAGINYDFMMNTNHWLTYETPRHLESKYKLTSTGFLQNFEDWSEDFAHFVINEW
;
A
#
# COMPACT_ATOMS: atom_id res chain seq x y z
N MET A 1 -19.94 -2.79 21.54
CA MET A 1 -19.54 -1.68 20.64
C MET A 1 -18.06 -1.39 20.83
N THR A 2 -17.26 -1.78 19.88
CA THR A 2 -15.87 -1.36 19.84
C THR A 2 -15.80 0.09 19.40
N GLN A 3 -15.46 0.98 20.31
CA GLN A 3 -15.10 2.34 19.93
C GLN A 3 -13.82 2.27 19.11
N LYS A 4 -13.89 2.73 17.87
CA LYS A 4 -12.69 2.95 17.09
C LYS A 4 -11.89 4.05 17.78
N SER A 5 -10.75 3.69 18.35
CA SER A 5 -9.88 4.68 18.99
C SER A 5 -9.29 5.57 17.91
N THR A 6 -9.49 6.86 18.02
CA THR A 6 -8.84 7.86 17.18
C THR A 6 -7.51 8.23 17.80
N GLN A 7 -6.49 8.38 16.94
CA GLN A 7 -5.17 8.85 17.31
C GLN A 7 -4.92 10.20 16.65
N THR A 8 -3.98 10.95 17.14
CA THR A 8 -3.52 12.18 16.49
C THR A 8 -2.01 12.11 16.30
N VAL A 9 -1.56 12.78 15.26
CA VAL A 9 -0.12 12.96 15.00
C VAL A 9 0.10 14.42 14.62
N ARG A 10 1.22 14.96 15.05
CA ARG A 10 1.61 16.34 14.73
C ARG A 10 2.87 16.34 13.88
N PHE A 11 2.75 16.98 12.73
CA PHE A 11 3.89 17.23 11.84
C PHE A 11 4.04 18.73 11.65
N ASN A 12 5.20 19.25 12.07
CA ASN A 12 5.43 20.69 12.19
C ASN A 12 4.37 21.30 13.10
N GLU A 13 3.64 22.28 12.67
CA GLU A 13 2.61 22.94 13.49
C GLU A 13 1.19 22.43 13.24
N ARG A 14 1.05 21.40 12.41
CA ARG A 14 -0.26 20.87 12.02
C ARG A 14 -0.52 19.49 12.64
N THR A 15 -1.72 19.33 13.21
CA THR A 15 -2.19 18.08 13.80
C THR A 15 -3.15 17.39 12.85
N TYR A 16 -2.97 16.07 12.71
CA TYR A 16 -3.80 15.23 11.87
C TYR A 16 -4.46 14.15 12.71
N THR A 17 -5.68 13.78 12.35
CA THR A 17 -6.43 12.70 13.00
C THR A 17 -6.21 11.40 12.23
N LEU A 18 -5.89 10.36 12.96
CA LEU A 18 -5.64 9.01 12.42
C LEU A 18 -6.65 8.03 13.02
N ASP A 19 -6.88 6.93 12.33
CA ASP A 19 -7.61 5.81 12.89
C ASP A 19 -6.72 4.96 13.83
N SER A 20 -7.28 3.89 14.40
CA SER A 20 -6.56 3.00 15.32
C SER A 20 -5.41 2.24 14.65
N PHE A 21 -5.39 2.16 13.31
CA PHE A 21 -4.33 1.52 12.53
C PHE A 21 -3.28 2.52 12.04
N GLY A 22 -3.43 3.81 12.37
CA GLY A 22 -2.50 4.86 12.00
C GLY A 22 -2.70 5.43 10.61
N PHE A 23 -3.82 5.15 9.95
CA PHE A 23 -4.17 5.74 8.65
C PHE A 23 -4.93 7.04 8.84
N LEU A 24 -4.75 7.97 7.90
CA LEU A 24 -5.40 9.27 7.94
C LEU A 24 -6.93 9.13 7.84
N ASN A 25 -7.63 9.70 8.81
CA ASN A 25 -9.08 9.67 8.87
C ASN A 25 -9.60 10.92 9.58
N PRO A 26 -10.34 11.81 8.90
CA PRO A 26 -10.80 11.72 7.50
C PRO A 26 -9.69 12.04 6.49
N SER A 27 -9.77 11.42 5.32
CA SER A 27 -8.75 11.54 4.27
C SER A 27 -8.58 12.94 3.66
N PRO A 28 -9.61 13.84 3.60
CA PRO A 28 -9.42 15.20 3.10
C PRO A 28 -8.42 16.07 3.87
N GLN A 29 -7.98 15.65 5.07
CA GLN A 29 -6.92 16.35 5.81
C GLN A 29 -5.57 16.30 5.10
N TRP A 30 -5.40 15.38 4.15
CA TRP A 30 -4.10 15.12 3.53
C TRP A 30 -3.53 16.37 2.86
N ASP A 31 -2.23 16.55 3.06
CA ASP A 31 -1.38 17.52 2.35
C ASP A 31 0.05 17.00 2.28
N GLU A 32 0.92 17.75 1.62
CA GLU A 32 2.32 17.37 1.48
C GLU A 32 3.05 17.31 2.82
N ASN A 33 2.68 18.17 3.76
CA ASN A 33 3.24 18.15 5.11
C ASN A 33 2.95 16.81 5.82
N PHE A 34 1.72 16.30 5.69
CA PHE A 34 1.38 14.97 6.20
C PHE A 34 2.24 13.89 5.53
N ALA A 35 2.35 13.92 4.21
CA ALA A 35 3.11 12.93 3.47
C ALA A 35 4.58 12.90 3.92
N ASN A 36 5.20 14.06 4.03
CA ASN A 36 6.59 14.17 4.48
C ASN A 36 6.78 13.69 5.92
N GLY A 37 5.90 14.07 6.83
CA GLY A 37 5.96 13.65 8.23
C GLY A 37 5.76 12.15 8.39
N MET A 38 4.75 11.60 7.73
CA MET A 38 4.46 10.17 7.77
C MET A 38 5.60 9.36 7.12
N ALA A 39 6.15 9.82 6.02
CA ALA A 39 7.30 9.19 5.37
C ALA A 39 8.48 9.03 6.33
N ASN A 40 8.79 10.05 7.08
CA ASN A 40 9.85 9.99 8.08
C ASN A 40 9.57 8.91 9.15
N GLN A 41 8.35 8.87 9.66
CA GLN A 41 7.94 7.84 10.62
C GLN A 41 8.01 6.42 10.06
N LEU A 42 7.84 6.26 8.76
CA LEU A 42 7.82 4.96 8.09
C LEU A 42 9.17 4.57 7.45
N GLY A 43 10.24 5.20 7.88
CA GLY A 43 11.60 4.80 7.52
C GLY A 43 12.20 5.50 6.30
N ILE A 44 11.52 6.50 5.76
CA ILE A 44 12.04 7.30 4.65
C ILE A 44 12.66 8.57 5.24
N TYR A 45 13.86 8.43 5.80
CA TYR A 45 14.51 9.48 6.59
C TYR A 45 15.12 10.60 5.75
N GLU A 46 15.43 10.30 4.49
CA GLU A 46 16.05 11.28 3.58
C GLU A 46 15.04 12.16 2.85
N GLY A 47 13.76 11.98 3.14
CA GLY A 47 12.68 12.71 2.49
C GLY A 47 12.17 12.01 1.24
N LEU A 48 11.07 12.51 0.72
CA LEU A 48 10.41 11.95 -0.47
C LEU A 48 11.09 12.45 -1.75
N SER A 49 11.58 11.53 -2.58
CA SER A 49 12.15 11.81 -3.90
C SER A 49 11.05 11.98 -4.94
N GLU A 50 11.42 12.37 -6.17
CA GLU A 50 10.48 12.44 -7.29
C GLU A 50 9.79 11.10 -7.53
N SER A 51 10.52 9.98 -7.42
CA SER A 51 9.94 8.65 -7.58
C SER A 51 8.88 8.34 -6.53
N HIS A 52 9.10 8.76 -5.29
CA HIS A 52 8.09 8.66 -4.23
C HIS A 52 6.86 9.49 -4.56
N TRP A 53 7.06 10.75 -4.96
CA TRP A 53 5.97 11.67 -5.27
C TRP A 53 5.15 11.20 -6.47
N ASP A 54 5.79 10.68 -7.51
CA ASP A 54 5.10 10.14 -8.68
C ASP A 54 4.15 9.00 -8.27
N PHE A 55 4.62 8.12 -7.40
CA PHE A 55 3.81 7.00 -6.92
C PHE A 55 2.68 7.48 -6.00
N ILE A 56 2.96 8.41 -5.12
CA ILE A 56 1.97 9.01 -4.21
C ILE A 56 0.87 9.72 -5.02
N ARG A 57 1.25 10.52 -6.01
CA ARG A 57 0.29 11.22 -6.89
C ARG A 57 -0.57 10.23 -7.67
N TYR A 58 0.03 9.15 -8.16
CA TYR A 58 -0.68 8.08 -8.83
C TYR A 58 -1.76 7.47 -7.90
N LEU A 59 -1.40 7.11 -6.69
CA LEU A 59 -2.34 6.55 -5.71
C LEU A 59 -3.45 7.52 -5.36
N ARG A 60 -3.11 8.79 -5.14
CA ARG A 60 -4.10 9.81 -4.83
C ARG A 60 -5.07 10.04 -6.00
N LYS A 61 -4.57 10.03 -7.21
CA LYS A 61 -5.42 10.13 -8.41
C LYS A 61 -6.41 8.97 -8.49
N LYS A 62 -5.93 7.75 -8.30
CA LYS A 62 -6.79 6.55 -8.26
C LYS A 62 -7.84 6.64 -7.15
N PHE A 63 -7.43 7.07 -5.99
CA PHE A 63 -8.32 7.22 -4.83
C PHE A 63 -9.39 8.31 -5.03
N LEU A 64 -8.97 9.49 -5.47
CA LEU A 64 -9.86 10.67 -5.56
C LEU A 64 -10.72 10.68 -6.83
N GLU A 65 -10.16 10.29 -7.97
CA GLU A 65 -10.84 10.38 -9.27
C GLU A 65 -11.55 9.09 -9.66
N GLU A 66 -10.95 7.94 -9.36
CA GLU A 66 -11.47 6.64 -9.77
C GLU A 66 -12.11 5.86 -8.62
N ASN A 67 -12.05 6.41 -7.41
CA ASN A 67 -12.62 5.82 -6.20
C ASN A 67 -12.16 4.36 -6.00
N THR A 68 -10.87 4.13 -6.18
CA THR A 68 -10.27 2.80 -6.10
C THR A 68 -8.85 2.84 -5.52
N VAL A 69 -8.42 1.70 -4.98
CA VAL A 69 -7.03 1.45 -4.59
C VAL A 69 -6.56 0.28 -5.42
N PRO A 70 -5.66 0.49 -6.40
CA PRO A 70 -5.22 -0.61 -7.26
C PRO A 70 -4.43 -1.66 -6.47
N ALA A 71 -4.53 -2.90 -6.90
CA ALA A 71 -3.66 -3.96 -6.38
C ALA A 71 -2.19 -3.61 -6.65
N VAL A 72 -1.30 -4.03 -5.77
CA VAL A 72 0.13 -3.68 -5.83
C VAL A 72 0.77 -4.03 -7.17
N VAL A 73 0.36 -5.13 -7.77
CA VAL A 73 0.88 -5.59 -9.07
C VAL A 73 0.59 -4.58 -10.18
N TYR A 74 -0.64 -4.08 -10.21
CA TYR A 74 -1.05 -3.08 -11.20
C TYR A 74 -0.44 -1.72 -10.92
N ALA A 75 -0.35 -1.33 -9.66
CA ALA A 75 0.29 -0.08 -9.28
C ALA A 75 1.76 -0.06 -9.69
N CYS A 76 2.48 -1.15 -9.48
CA CYS A 76 3.87 -1.30 -9.92
C CYS A 76 3.98 -1.27 -11.45
N ALA A 77 3.13 -2.01 -12.15
CA ALA A 77 3.13 -2.05 -13.61
C ALA A 77 2.88 -0.68 -14.22
N ASP A 78 1.88 0.05 -13.71
CA ASP A 78 1.53 1.39 -14.20
C ASP A 78 2.65 2.42 -14.00
N ASN A 79 3.53 2.18 -13.04
CA ASN A 79 4.64 3.08 -12.71
C ASN A 79 6.01 2.54 -13.15
N ASN A 80 6.03 1.46 -13.92
CA ASN A 80 7.26 0.81 -14.38
C ASN A 80 8.21 0.43 -13.23
N LEU A 81 7.65 -0.02 -12.11
CA LEU A 81 8.40 -0.43 -10.94
C LEU A 81 8.36 -1.95 -10.79
N ARG A 82 9.47 -2.50 -10.35
CA ARG A 82 9.49 -3.86 -9.79
C ARG A 82 9.07 -3.78 -8.32
N LEU A 83 8.56 -4.87 -7.79
CA LEU A 83 8.18 -4.92 -6.38
C LEU A 83 9.38 -4.63 -5.46
N SER A 84 10.58 -5.09 -5.84
CA SER A 84 11.82 -4.79 -5.11
C SER A 84 12.13 -3.30 -5.07
N GLU A 85 11.84 -2.57 -6.14
CA GLU A 85 12.02 -1.12 -6.20
C GLU A 85 10.99 -0.41 -5.33
N LEU A 86 9.74 -0.89 -5.34
CA LEU A 86 8.69 -0.36 -4.46
C LEU A 86 9.10 -0.50 -2.98
N ARG A 87 9.65 -1.65 -2.61
CA ARG A 87 10.13 -1.89 -1.24
C ARG A 87 11.29 -0.99 -0.83
N ARG A 88 12.14 -0.61 -1.76
CA ARG A 88 13.21 0.37 -1.51
C ARG A 88 12.63 1.76 -1.29
N LEU A 89 11.66 2.14 -2.10
CA LEU A 89 11.00 3.44 -1.96
C LEU A 89 10.17 3.51 -0.68
N PHE A 90 9.44 2.44 -0.36
CA PHE A 90 8.54 2.37 0.78
C PHE A 90 8.88 1.14 1.64
N PRO A 91 9.79 1.29 2.63
CA PRO A 91 10.28 0.15 3.41
C PRO A 91 9.20 -0.62 4.16
N THR A 92 8.11 0.02 4.53
CA THR A 92 6.99 -0.63 5.23
C THR A 92 5.97 -1.26 4.27
N GLY A 93 6.20 -1.15 2.96
CA GLY A 93 5.40 -1.80 1.93
C GLY A 93 4.38 -0.92 1.24
N TYR A 94 3.49 -1.56 0.50
CA TYR A 94 2.48 -0.87 -0.30
C TYR A 94 1.36 -0.28 0.55
N HIS A 95 0.63 -1.14 1.27
CA HIS A 95 -0.53 -0.70 2.09
C HIS A 95 -0.10 0.10 3.31
N ARG A 96 0.89 -0.41 4.05
CA ARG A 96 1.39 0.21 5.29
C ARG A 96 2.46 1.26 5.05
N GLY A 97 2.82 1.51 3.82
CA GLY A 97 3.80 2.52 3.41
C GLY A 97 3.19 3.51 2.44
N ALA A 98 3.23 3.19 1.15
CA ALA A 98 2.78 4.08 0.09
C ALA A 98 1.33 4.56 0.26
N CYS A 99 0.39 3.66 0.50
CA CYS A 99 -1.02 4.01 0.68
C CYS A 99 -1.24 4.87 1.93
N LYS A 100 -0.55 4.54 3.01
CA LYS A 100 -0.62 5.28 4.27
C LYS A 100 -0.11 6.72 4.11
N ILE A 101 1.02 6.88 3.43
CA ILE A 101 1.62 8.19 3.13
C ILE A 101 0.72 9.00 2.19
N ALA A 102 0.08 8.32 1.22
CA ALA A 102 -0.85 8.94 0.29
C ALA A 102 -2.19 9.36 0.93
N GLY A 103 -2.38 9.05 2.21
CA GLY A 103 -3.58 9.46 2.95
C GLY A 103 -4.83 8.67 2.59
N ILE A 104 -4.68 7.46 2.09
CA ILE A 104 -5.82 6.60 1.79
C ILE A 104 -6.38 6.08 3.11
N ASN A 105 -7.71 6.15 3.25
CA ASN A 105 -8.41 5.72 4.43
C ASN A 105 -8.39 4.19 4.55
N TYR A 106 -8.11 3.67 5.74
CA TYR A 106 -8.04 2.22 5.96
C TYR A 106 -9.37 1.51 5.68
N ASP A 107 -10.47 2.04 6.18
CA ASP A 107 -11.78 1.45 5.95
C ASP A 107 -12.13 1.42 4.46
N PHE A 108 -11.81 2.49 3.73
CA PHE A 108 -12.00 2.54 2.28
C PHE A 108 -11.17 1.45 1.59
N MET A 109 -9.89 1.33 1.95
CA MET A 109 -8.99 0.34 1.38
C MET A 109 -9.49 -1.08 1.63
N MET A 110 -9.98 -1.37 2.84
CA MET A 110 -10.53 -2.66 3.20
C MET A 110 -11.85 -2.96 2.49
N ASN A 111 -12.71 -1.95 2.33
CA ASN A 111 -14.06 -2.12 1.76
C ASN A 111 -14.08 -2.16 0.25
N THR A 112 -13.05 -1.68 -0.43
CA THR A 112 -12.99 -1.75 -1.89
C THR A 112 -12.66 -3.15 -2.40
N ASN A 113 -12.14 -4.01 -1.55
CA ASN A 113 -11.76 -5.39 -1.86
C ASN A 113 -10.74 -5.56 -3.00
N HIS A 114 -10.18 -4.49 -3.53
CA HIS A 114 -9.23 -4.57 -4.63
C HIS A 114 -7.96 -5.36 -4.27
N TRP A 115 -7.53 -5.24 -3.05
CA TRP A 115 -6.37 -5.98 -2.56
C TRP A 115 -6.72 -7.41 -2.14
N LEU A 116 -8.01 -7.70 -1.91
CA LEU A 116 -8.51 -9.04 -1.59
C LEU A 116 -8.90 -9.83 -2.84
N THR A 117 -9.29 -9.12 -3.90
CA THR A 117 -9.84 -9.73 -5.11
C THR A 117 -9.00 -9.45 -6.35
N TYR A 118 -7.76 -8.93 -6.18
CA TYR A 118 -6.94 -8.69 -7.33
C TYR A 118 -6.63 -10.02 -8.04
N GLU A 119 -6.69 -9.99 -9.36
CA GLU A 119 -6.39 -11.16 -10.14
C GLU A 119 -4.90 -11.52 -10.02
N THR A 120 -4.64 -12.76 -9.66
CA THR A 120 -3.28 -13.28 -9.67
C THR A 120 -2.76 -13.20 -11.11
N PRO A 121 -1.56 -12.64 -11.33
CA PRO A 121 -1.00 -12.63 -12.66
C PRO A 121 -1.01 -14.02 -13.30
N ARG A 122 -1.40 -14.11 -14.57
CA ARG A 122 -1.58 -15.40 -15.27
C ARG A 122 -0.37 -16.30 -15.20
N HIS A 123 0.83 -15.75 -15.21
CA HIS A 123 2.05 -16.55 -15.09
C HIS A 123 2.19 -17.20 -13.71
N LEU A 124 1.59 -16.61 -12.67
CA LEU A 124 1.54 -17.22 -11.34
C LEU A 124 0.53 -18.36 -11.29
N GLU A 125 -0.62 -18.18 -11.93
CA GLU A 125 -1.67 -19.20 -11.99
C GLU A 125 -1.22 -20.46 -12.74
N SER A 126 -0.34 -20.29 -13.74
CA SER A 126 0.16 -21.44 -14.53
C SER A 126 1.14 -22.33 -13.76
N LYS A 127 1.80 -21.78 -12.74
CA LYS A 127 2.84 -22.51 -12.00
C LYS A 127 2.39 -23.00 -10.64
N TYR A 128 1.55 -22.21 -9.96
CA TYR A 128 1.08 -22.52 -8.61
C TYR A 128 -0.41 -22.24 -8.53
N LYS A 129 -1.16 -23.11 -7.83
CA LYS A 129 -2.56 -22.88 -7.53
C LYS A 129 -2.67 -21.91 -6.35
N LEU A 130 -3.14 -20.72 -6.64
CA LEU A 130 -3.27 -19.66 -5.66
C LEU A 130 -4.73 -19.30 -5.42
N THR A 131 -5.02 -18.79 -4.22
CA THR A 131 -6.31 -18.17 -3.92
C THR A 131 -6.40 -16.81 -4.59
N SER A 132 -7.60 -16.21 -4.61
CA SER A 132 -7.80 -14.86 -5.15
C SER A 132 -6.97 -13.79 -4.43
N THR A 133 -6.51 -14.08 -3.21
CA THR A 133 -5.67 -13.17 -2.40
C THR A 133 -4.17 -13.47 -2.51
N GLY A 134 -3.77 -14.40 -3.38
CA GLY A 134 -2.35 -14.72 -3.63
C GLY A 134 -1.73 -15.75 -2.71
N PHE A 135 -2.54 -16.42 -1.86
CA PHE A 135 -2.05 -17.51 -1.01
C PHE A 135 -2.16 -18.85 -1.74
N LEU A 136 -1.29 -19.79 -1.40
CA LEU A 136 -1.40 -21.14 -1.93
C LEU A 136 -2.76 -21.76 -1.55
N GLN A 137 -3.46 -22.33 -2.55
CA GLN A 137 -4.72 -23.03 -2.31
C GLN A 137 -4.50 -24.30 -1.50
N ASN A 138 -3.39 -24.97 -1.76
CA ASN A 138 -3.01 -26.19 -1.07
C ASN A 138 -1.68 -25.96 -0.37
N PHE A 139 -1.70 -26.03 0.96
CA PHE A 139 -0.51 -25.80 1.79
C PHE A 139 0.63 -26.77 1.44
N GLU A 140 0.30 -27.98 0.99
CA GLU A 140 1.29 -28.99 0.59
C GLU A 140 2.09 -28.61 -0.65
N ASP A 141 1.62 -27.64 -1.43
CA ASP A 141 2.33 -27.16 -2.63
C ASP A 141 3.46 -26.19 -2.29
N TRP A 142 3.67 -25.87 -1.01
CA TRP A 142 4.76 -25.01 -0.60
C TRP A 142 6.12 -25.68 -0.86
N SER A 143 7.04 -24.89 -1.41
CA SER A 143 8.42 -25.31 -1.66
C SER A 143 9.36 -24.11 -1.58
N GLU A 144 10.65 -24.37 -1.48
CA GLU A 144 11.64 -23.29 -1.56
C GLU A 144 11.56 -22.54 -2.90
N ASP A 145 11.26 -23.25 -3.98
CA ASP A 145 11.05 -22.63 -5.30
C ASP A 145 9.88 -21.65 -5.28
N PHE A 146 8.78 -22.01 -4.60
CA PHE A 146 7.65 -21.09 -4.42
C PHE A 146 8.06 -19.85 -3.63
N ALA A 147 8.82 -20.02 -2.55
CA ALA A 147 9.29 -18.89 -1.74
C ALA A 147 10.21 -17.98 -2.56
N HIS A 148 11.15 -18.52 -3.32
CA HIS A 148 12.00 -17.73 -4.23
C HIS A 148 11.18 -17.02 -5.31
N PHE A 149 10.20 -17.71 -5.85
CA PHE A 149 9.31 -17.15 -6.86
C PHE A 149 8.55 -15.94 -6.31
N VAL A 150 7.96 -16.04 -5.12
CA VAL A 150 7.26 -14.93 -4.47
C VAL A 150 8.21 -13.74 -4.22
N ILE A 151 9.42 -14.00 -3.75
CA ILE A 151 10.41 -12.95 -3.48
C ILE A 151 10.81 -12.22 -4.78
N ASN A 152 10.93 -12.94 -5.89
CA ASN A 152 11.38 -12.37 -7.16
C ASN A 152 10.28 -11.72 -7.98
N GLU A 153 9.03 -12.22 -7.88
CA GLU A 153 7.91 -11.77 -8.71
C GLU A 153 6.97 -10.80 -7.95
N TRP A 154 7.00 -10.81 -6.65
CA TRP A 154 6.20 -9.98 -5.76
C TRP A 154 7.11 -9.03 -5.01
#